data_e36b46cab108722f59dba8e1c70be0b7
#
_entry.id   e36b46cab108722f59dba8e1c70be0b7
#
_cell.length_a   1.000
_cell.length_b   1.000
_cell.length_c   1.000
_cell.angle_alpha   90.00
_cell.angle_beta   90.00
_cell.angle_gamma   90.00
#
_symmetry.space_group_name_H-M   'P 1'
#
loop_
_entity.id
_entity.type
_entity.pdbx_description
1 polymer ?
#
loop_
_entity_poly.entity_id
_entity_poly.type
_entity_poly.pdbx_seq_one_letter_code
_entity_poly.pdbx_strand_id
1 'polypeptide(L)'
;FVYCNSLSGAVDFPALAEETGLRIVTPLDVYRLLAPRYHRLAVIAANAQGLSGIEGVLLQANPQLDLLGACSLPVVLSVEAATEPSRLVEQHHLMDLAAWFAGCGAEALVLGCTHFPHFKDALAERTALPLVDPAEEMVRMLLA
;
A
#
# COMPACT_ATOMS: atom_id res chain seq x y z
N PHE A 1 2.74 14.72 -8.65
CA PHE A 1 2.42 13.83 -7.51
C PHE A 1 1.11 13.12 -7.81
N VAL A 2 1.17 11.82 -8.09
CA VAL A 2 -0.01 10.99 -8.37
C VAL A 2 -0.17 10.00 -7.23
N TYR A 3 -0.98 10.37 -6.23
CA TYR A 3 -1.24 9.52 -5.08
C TYR A 3 -2.49 8.66 -5.31
N CYS A 4 -2.34 7.65 -6.16
CA CYS A 4 -3.39 6.67 -6.44
C CYS A 4 -2.78 5.37 -6.98
N ASN A 5 -2.92 4.27 -6.25
CA ASN A 5 -2.35 2.97 -6.65
C ASN A 5 -3.01 2.42 -7.92
N SER A 6 -4.33 2.42 -7.98
CA SER A 6 -5.07 1.88 -9.14
C SER A 6 -4.78 2.68 -10.42
N LEU A 7 -4.75 4.01 -10.33
CA LEU A 7 -4.41 4.86 -11.47
C LEU A 7 -2.95 4.64 -11.91
N SER A 8 -2.03 4.53 -10.95
CA SER A 8 -0.61 4.33 -11.23
C SER A 8 -0.33 3.00 -11.93
N GLY A 9 -1.15 1.98 -11.69
CA GLY A 9 -1.07 0.71 -12.41
C GLY A 9 -1.77 0.70 -13.77
N ALA A 10 -2.62 1.68 -14.07
CA ALA A 10 -3.40 1.77 -15.30
C ALA A 10 -2.82 2.73 -16.35
N VAL A 11 -1.94 3.65 -15.94
CA VAL A 11 -1.33 4.68 -16.79
C VAL A 11 0.18 4.49 -16.82
N ASP A 12 0.78 4.58 -18.01
CA ASP A 12 2.24 4.59 -18.18
C ASP A 12 2.80 5.98 -17.83
N PHE A 13 2.97 6.23 -16.52
CA PHE A 13 3.52 7.48 -16.01
C PHE A 13 5.00 7.70 -16.38
N PRO A 14 5.86 6.68 -16.48
CA PRO A 14 7.19 6.81 -17.04
C PRO A 14 7.19 7.40 -18.47
N ALA A 15 6.38 6.84 -19.37
CA ALA A 15 6.26 7.37 -20.73
C ALA A 15 5.71 8.80 -20.74
N LEU A 16 4.71 9.11 -19.93
CA LEU A 16 4.16 10.45 -19.79
C LEU A 16 5.19 11.44 -19.24
N ALA A 17 6.00 11.04 -18.29
CA ALA A 17 7.09 11.88 -17.74
C ALA A 17 8.13 12.20 -18.81
N GLU A 18 8.50 11.23 -19.64
CA GLU A 18 9.43 11.40 -20.75
C GLU A 18 8.86 12.36 -21.83
N GLU A 19 7.58 12.14 -22.22
CA GLU A 19 6.92 12.97 -23.23
C GLU A 19 6.74 14.42 -22.80
N THR A 20 6.43 14.65 -21.52
CA THR A 20 6.09 15.99 -21.00
C THR A 20 7.28 16.70 -20.36
N GLY A 21 8.37 16.01 -20.06
CA GLY A 21 9.50 16.54 -19.27
C GLY A 21 9.16 16.78 -17.79
N LEU A 22 7.99 16.29 -17.32
CA LEU A 22 7.57 16.44 -15.93
C LEU A 22 8.18 15.35 -15.05
N ARG A 23 8.59 15.72 -13.83
CA ARG A 23 8.91 14.75 -12.79
C ARG A 23 7.58 14.22 -12.18
N ILE A 24 7.30 12.95 -12.39
CA ILE A 24 6.09 12.30 -11.86
C ILE A 24 6.51 11.28 -10.79
N VAL A 25 5.90 11.37 -9.61
CA VAL A 25 6.10 10.43 -8.50
C VAL A 25 4.78 9.74 -8.18
N THR A 26 4.82 8.42 -8.08
CA THR A 26 3.68 7.54 -7.83
C THR A 26 3.96 6.60 -6.65
N PRO A 27 2.95 5.97 -6.04
CA PRO A 27 3.18 4.93 -5.04
C PRO A 27 4.01 3.75 -5.57
N LEU A 28 3.93 3.46 -6.88
CA LEU A 28 4.68 2.36 -7.49
C LEU A 28 6.19 2.58 -7.44
N ASP A 29 6.64 3.85 -7.46
CA ASP A 29 8.05 4.17 -7.32
C ASP A 29 8.57 3.85 -5.92
N VAL A 30 7.74 4.09 -4.90
CA VAL A 30 8.04 3.70 -3.52
C VAL A 30 8.15 2.18 -3.39
N TYR A 31 7.24 1.42 -4.00
CA TYR A 31 7.27 -0.04 -3.92
C TYR A 31 8.52 -0.64 -4.57
N ARG A 32 9.00 -0.07 -5.67
CA ARG A 32 10.30 -0.46 -6.26
C ARG A 32 11.47 -0.30 -5.30
N LEU A 33 11.46 0.77 -4.48
CA LEU A 33 12.50 1.03 -3.48
C LEU A 33 12.36 0.16 -2.23
N LEU A 34 11.13 -0.26 -1.90
CA LEU A 34 10.85 -1.08 -0.72
C LEU A 34 11.16 -2.56 -0.96
N ALA A 35 10.82 -3.10 -2.12
CA ALA A 35 10.88 -4.53 -2.41
C ALA A 35 12.22 -5.19 -2.06
N PRO A 36 13.41 -4.59 -2.37
CA PRO A 36 14.70 -5.19 -2.02
C PRO A 36 15.02 -5.24 -0.52
N ARG A 37 14.24 -4.54 0.31
CA ARG A 37 14.48 -4.45 1.77
C ARG A 37 13.83 -5.58 2.56
N TYR A 38 12.97 -6.38 1.92
CA TYR A 38 12.16 -7.40 2.58
C TYR A 38 12.29 -8.75 1.90
N HIS A 39 12.10 -9.80 2.69
CA HIS A 39 11.96 -11.17 2.20
C HIS A 39 10.49 -11.55 2.08
N ARG A 40 9.64 -11.07 2.97
CA ARG A 40 8.20 -11.32 2.96
C ARG A 40 7.42 -10.07 3.33
N LEU A 41 6.57 -9.59 2.43
CA LEU A 41 5.69 -8.44 2.64
C LEU A 41 4.23 -8.86 2.61
N ALA A 42 3.43 -8.20 3.46
CA ALA A 42 1.98 -8.19 3.32
C ALA A 42 1.52 -6.90 2.63
N VAL A 43 0.46 -7.00 1.85
CA VAL A 43 -0.19 -5.86 1.18
C VAL A 43 -1.68 -5.93 1.40
N ILE A 44 -2.29 -4.82 1.84
CA ILE A 44 -3.73 -4.64 1.75
C ILE A 44 -4.05 -3.57 0.70
N ALA A 45 -4.96 -3.86 -0.23
CA ALA A 45 -5.37 -2.97 -1.30
C ALA A 45 -6.89 -2.73 -1.31
N ALA A 46 -7.34 -1.74 -2.08
CA ALA A 46 -8.76 -1.44 -2.23
C ALA A 46 -9.54 -2.54 -2.95
N ASN A 47 -8.93 -3.13 -3.98
CA ASN A 47 -9.50 -4.16 -4.84
C ASN A 47 -8.42 -5.03 -5.49
N ALA A 48 -8.84 -6.09 -6.19
CA ALA A 48 -7.93 -7.04 -6.81
C ALA A 48 -7.05 -6.41 -7.91
N GLN A 49 -7.56 -5.44 -8.67
CA GLN A 49 -6.78 -4.75 -9.70
C GLN A 49 -5.64 -3.93 -9.07
N GLY A 50 -5.93 -3.18 -8.00
CA GLY A 50 -4.92 -2.43 -7.26
C GLY A 50 -3.87 -3.35 -6.63
N LEU A 51 -4.31 -4.47 -6.03
CA LEU A 51 -3.40 -5.47 -5.47
C LEU A 51 -2.48 -6.05 -6.55
N SER A 52 -3.02 -6.47 -7.70
CA SER A 52 -2.24 -7.02 -8.81
C SER A 52 -1.20 -6.04 -9.35
N GLY A 53 -1.56 -4.74 -9.45
CA GLY A 53 -0.62 -3.70 -9.88
C GLY A 53 0.55 -3.52 -8.90
N ILE A 54 0.27 -3.53 -7.59
CA ILE A 54 1.29 -3.43 -6.53
C ILE A 54 2.18 -4.69 -6.56
N GLU A 55 1.58 -5.86 -6.59
CA GLU A 55 2.28 -7.15 -6.64
C GLU A 55 3.24 -7.23 -7.85
N GLY A 56 2.75 -6.86 -9.03
CA GLY A 56 3.58 -6.86 -10.24
C GLY A 56 4.84 -6.01 -10.11
N VAL A 57 4.72 -4.81 -9.53
CA VAL A 57 5.87 -3.91 -9.33
C VAL A 57 6.83 -4.43 -8.26
N LEU A 58 6.30 -4.95 -7.16
CA LEU A 58 7.11 -5.51 -6.07
C LEU A 58 7.93 -6.73 -6.56
N LEU A 59 7.29 -7.66 -7.28
CA LEU A 59 7.94 -8.87 -7.80
C LEU A 59 8.91 -8.56 -8.95
N GLN A 60 8.63 -7.55 -9.75
CA GLN A 60 9.58 -7.08 -10.77
C GLN A 60 10.86 -6.52 -10.13
N ALA A 61 10.74 -5.79 -9.02
CA ALA A 61 11.88 -5.23 -8.30
C ALA A 61 12.63 -6.25 -7.43
N ASN A 62 11.92 -7.25 -6.91
CA ASN A 62 12.49 -8.35 -6.13
C ASN A 62 11.77 -9.67 -6.45
N PRO A 63 12.26 -10.47 -7.42
CA PRO A 63 11.64 -11.76 -7.81
C PRO A 63 11.66 -12.83 -6.71
N GLN A 64 12.43 -12.63 -5.63
CA GLN A 64 12.50 -13.55 -4.49
C GLN A 64 11.58 -13.13 -3.34
N LEU A 65 10.84 -12.02 -3.49
CA LEU A 65 9.93 -11.54 -2.47
C LEU A 65 8.72 -12.46 -2.33
N ASP A 66 8.47 -12.90 -1.12
CA ASP A 66 7.25 -13.61 -0.74
C ASP A 66 6.14 -12.57 -0.47
N LEU A 67 5.03 -12.64 -1.20
CA LEU A 67 3.93 -11.69 -1.05
C LEU A 67 2.68 -12.35 -0.48
N LEU A 68 2.12 -11.69 0.52
CA LEU A 68 0.82 -11.99 1.11
C LEU A 68 -0.13 -10.83 0.77
N GLY A 69 -1.19 -11.10 0.02
CA GLY A 69 -2.09 -10.05 -0.44
C GLY A 69 -3.52 -10.21 0.08
N ALA A 70 -4.15 -9.09 0.44
CA ALA A 70 -5.58 -8.99 0.67
C ALA A 70 -6.13 -7.71 0.03
N CYS A 71 -7.42 -7.71 -0.29
CA CYS A 71 -8.09 -6.49 -0.74
C CYS A 71 -9.52 -6.42 -0.17
N SER A 72 -9.98 -5.19 0.09
CA SER A 72 -11.31 -4.97 0.64
C SER A 72 -11.89 -3.64 0.21
N LEU A 73 -12.82 -3.67 -0.74
CA LEU A 73 -13.60 -2.49 -1.12
C LEU A 73 -14.50 -1.99 0.03
N PRO A 74 -15.13 -2.83 0.86
CA PRO A 74 -15.90 -2.37 2.02
C PRO A 74 -15.10 -1.48 2.99
N VAL A 75 -13.80 -1.71 3.15
CA VAL A 75 -12.93 -0.84 3.96
C VAL A 75 -12.86 0.56 3.36
N VAL A 76 -12.68 0.68 2.05
CA VAL A 76 -12.66 1.98 1.33
C VAL A 76 -13.98 2.72 1.53
N LEU A 77 -15.11 2.03 1.34
CA LEU A 77 -16.44 2.63 1.52
C LEU A 77 -16.69 3.12 2.96
N SER A 78 -16.14 2.43 3.96
CA SER A 78 -16.22 2.87 5.36
C SER A 78 -15.37 4.12 5.61
N VAL A 79 -14.21 4.25 4.95
CA VAL A 79 -13.41 5.49 5.01
C VAL A 79 -14.16 6.65 4.36
N GLU A 80 -14.76 6.45 3.18
CA GLU A 80 -15.56 7.47 2.49
C GLU A 80 -16.81 7.89 3.28
N ALA A 81 -17.39 6.96 4.06
CA ALA A 81 -18.47 7.24 4.99
C ALA A 81 -17.99 7.94 6.30
N ALA A 82 -16.70 8.31 6.39
CA ALA A 82 -16.09 8.91 7.58
C ALA A 82 -16.29 8.08 8.86
N THR A 83 -16.30 6.75 8.73
CA THR A 83 -16.34 5.85 9.90
C THR A 83 -15.13 6.12 10.80
N GLU A 84 -15.37 6.20 12.11
CA GLU A 84 -14.31 6.44 13.09
C GLU A 84 -13.23 5.34 12.97
N PRO A 85 -11.92 5.71 12.95
CA PRO A 85 -10.82 4.79 12.66
C PRO A 85 -10.79 3.52 13.49
N SER A 86 -10.94 3.60 14.81
CA SER A 86 -10.90 2.42 15.68
C SER A 86 -12.09 1.50 15.43
N ARG A 87 -13.27 2.08 15.19
CA ARG A 87 -14.47 1.32 14.83
C ARG A 87 -14.32 0.63 13.48
N LEU A 88 -13.70 1.31 12.50
CA LEU A 88 -13.43 0.75 11.17
C LEU A 88 -12.49 -0.46 11.29
N VAL A 89 -11.41 -0.34 12.06
CA VAL A 89 -10.45 -1.41 12.32
C VAL A 89 -11.14 -2.64 12.92
N GLU A 90 -12.04 -2.45 13.89
CA GLU A 90 -12.82 -3.52 14.52
C GLU A 90 -13.85 -4.13 13.56
N GLN A 91 -14.63 -3.30 12.89
CA GLN A 91 -15.72 -3.72 12.00
C GLN A 91 -15.21 -4.59 10.84
N HIS A 92 -14.03 -4.29 10.34
CA HIS A 92 -13.44 -5.00 9.20
C HIS A 92 -12.36 -6.03 9.61
N HIS A 93 -12.25 -6.35 10.91
CA HIS A 93 -11.29 -7.33 11.42
C HIS A 93 -9.84 -7.09 10.96
N LEU A 94 -9.43 -5.82 10.84
CA LEU A 94 -8.10 -5.50 10.32
C LEU A 94 -6.99 -5.92 11.27
N MET A 95 -7.25 -6.01 12.58
CA MET A 95 -6.31 -6.57 13.55
C MET A 95 -6.09 -8.07 13.32
N ASP A 96 -7.18 -8.83 13.07
CA ASP A 96 -7.10 -10.27 12.82
C ASP A 96 -6.32 -10.53 11.53
N LEU A 97 -6.56 -9.71 10.49
CA LEU A 97 -5.83 -9.77 9.23
C LEU A 97 -4.33 -9.47 9.44
N ALA A 98 -3.99 -8.41 10.19
CA ALA A 98 -2.60 -8.06 10.49
C ALA A 98 -1.91 -9.16 11.32
N ALA A 99 -2.63 -9.76 12.29
CA ALA A 99 -2.13 -10.88 13.08
C ALA A 99 -1.89 -12.12 12.21
N TRP A 100 -2.79 -12.40 11.26
CA TRP A 100 -2.61 -13.50 10.31
C TRP A 100 -1.37 -13.29 9.43
N PHE A 101 -1.18 -12.09 8.88
CA PHE A 101 0.02 -11.76 8.11
C PHE A 101 1.30 -11.92 8.93
N ALA A 102 1.30 -11.43 10.18
CA ALA A 102 2.41 -11.59 11.10
C ALA A 102 2.70 -13.08 11.40
N GLY A 103 1.65 -13.87 11.63
CA GLY A 103 1.73 -15.33 11.82
C GLY A 103 2.29 -16.08 10.61
N CYS A 104 2.06 -15.55 9.40
CA CYS A 104 2.67 -16.04 8.17
C CYS A 104 4.11 -15.56 7.95
N GLY A 105 4.66 -14.76 8.87
CA GLY A 105 6.03 -14.27 8.84
C GLY A 105 6.22 -13.01 7.99
N ALA A 106 5.17 -12.22 7.73
CA ALA A 106 5.32 -10.92 7.09
C ALA A 106 6.17 -9.98 7.98
N GLU A 107 7.09 -9.25 7.36
CA GLU A 107 7.98 -8.30 8.02
C GLU A 107 7.37 -6.90 8.13
N ALA A 108 6.42 -6.58 7.24
CA ALA A 108 5.65 -5.35 7.27
C ALA A 108 4.32 -5.51 6.49
N LEU A 109 3.38 -4.59 6.75
CA LEU A 109 2.11 -4.46 6.03
C LEU A 109 2.06 -3.15 5.24
N VAL A 110 2.00 -3.26 3.93
CA VAL A 110 1.86 -2.11 3.03
C VAL A 110 0.39 -1.72 2.93
N LEU A 111 0.11 -0.44 3.18
CA LEU A 111 -1.21 0.18 3.02
C LEU A 111 -1.37 0.64 1.55
N GLY A 112 -1.77 -0.27 0.68
CA GLY A 112 -1.83 -0.12 -0.77
C GLY A 112 -3.04 0.65 -1.31
N CYS A 113 -3.60 1.57 -0.53
CA CYS A 113 -4.69 2.44 -0.95
C CYS A 113 -4.58 3.81 -0.27
N THR A 114 -4.88 4.87 -1.00
CA THR A 114 -4.83 6.27 -0.52
C THR A 114 -5.86 6.58 0.57
N HIS A 115 -6.86 5.75 0.76
CA HIS A 115 -7.84 5.85 1.84
C HIS A 115 -7.32 5.30 3.17
N PHE A 116 -6.33 4.42 3.17
CA PHE A 116 -5.91 3.65 4.34
C PHE A 116 -5.10 4.42 5.39
N PRO A 117 -4.45 5.55 5.10
CA PRO A 117 -3.90 6.42 6.15
C PRO A 117 -4.94 6.88 7.18
N HIS A 118 -6.24 6.91 6.81
CA HIS A 118 -7.33 7.25 7.72
C HIS A 118 -7.36 6.39 9.00
N PHE A 119 -7.04 5.10 8.89
CA PHE A 119 -7.04 4.18 10.05
C PHE A 119 -5.65 3.70 10.45
N LYS A 120 -4.58 4.20 9.82
CA LYS A 120 -3.19 3.76 10.06
C LYS A 120 -2.81 3.78 11.53
N ASP A 121 -3.05 4.91 12.21
CA ASP A 121 -2.65 5.06 13.61
C ASP A 121 -3.46 4.13 14.53
N ALA A 122 -4.77 4.02 14.33
CA ALA A 122 -5.62 3.12 15.10
C ALA A 122 -5.25 1.64 14.92
N LEU A 123 -4.77 1.24 13.73
CA LEU A 123 -4.24 -0.10 13.50
C LEU A 123 -2.85 -0.27 14.10
N ALA A 124 -1.97 0.73 13.97
CA ALA A 124 -0.60 0.70 14.49
C ALA A 124 -0.54 0.50 16.01
N GLU A 125 -1.49 1.09 16.75
CA GLU A 125 -1.60 0.91 18.20
C GLU A 125 -1.93 -0.52 18.61
N ARG A 126 -2.44 -1.36 17.70
CA ARG A 126 -3.02 -2.67 17.96
C ARG A 126 -2.30 -3.81 17.25
N THR A 127 -1.28 -3.53 16.46
CA THR A 127 -0.47 -4.55 15.76
C THR A 127 1.01 -4.34 16.02
N ALA A 128 1.76 -5.43 16.14
CA ALA A 128 3.23 -5.39 16.18
C ALA A 128 3.84 -5.34 14.77
N LEU A 129 3.04 -5.55 13.72
CA LEU A 129 3.50 -5.55 12.34
C LEU A 129 3.74 -4.10 11.87
N PRO A 130 4.95 -3.73 11.45
CA PRO A 130 5.21 -2.39 10.92
C PRO A 130 4.29 -2.05 9.76
N LEU A 131 3.68 -0.86 9.79
CA LEU A 131 2.82 -0.38 8.72
C LEU A 131 3.59 0.54 7.79
N VAL A 132 3.49 0.30 6.49
CA VAL A 132 4.14 1.10 5.44
C VAL A 132 3.08 1.88 4.68
N ASP A 133 3.12 3.20 4.80
CA ASP A 133 2.33 4.13 4.00
C ASP A 133 3.25 4.75 2.93
N PRO A 134 2.97 4.55 1.64
CA PRO A 134 3.81 5.09 0.57
C PRO A 134 3.82 6.62 0.52
N ALA A 135 2.82 7.32 1.06
CA ALA A 135 2.71 8.77 0.97
C ALA A 135 3.92 9.50 1.58
N GLU A 136 4.40 9.04 2.73
CA GLU A 136 5.54 9.67 3.41
C GLU A 136 6.82 9.61 2.56
N GLU A 137 7.09 8.47 1.94
CA GLU A 137 8.26 8.29 1.08
C GLU A 137 8.11 9.04 -0.25
N MET A 138 6.89 9.08 -0.81
CA MET A 138 6.61 9.89 -2.01
C MET A 138 6.91 11.37 -1.78
N VAL A 139 6.56 11.92 -0.61
CA VAL A 139 6.89 13.31 -0.26
C VAL A 139 8.40 13.51 -0.17
N ARG A 140 9.14 12.58 0.46
CA ARG A 140 10.60 12.64 0.50
C ARG A 140 11.22 12.62 -0.90
N MET A 141 10.72 11.76 -1.78
CA MET A 141 11.17 11.68 -3.17
C MET A 141 10.96 12.98 -3.95
N LEU A 142 9.90 13.74 -3.66
CA LEU A 142 9.63 15.03 -4.30
C LEU A 142 10.58 16.14 -3.82
N LEU A 143 10.98 16.08 -2.54
CA LEU A 143 11.82 17.10 -1.91
C LEU A 143 13.32 16.86 -2.15
N ALA A 144 13.68 15.68 -2.62
CA ALA A 144 15.05 15.31 -2.99
C ALA A 144 15.38 15.74 -4.44
#